data_7751737c8f7b5711c3d78aa71f2373ff
#
_entry.id   7751737c8f7b5711c3d78aa71f2373ff
#
_cell.length_a   1.000
_cell.length_b   1.000
_cell.length_c   1.000
_cell.angle_alpha   90.00
_cell.angle_beta   90.00
_cell.angle_gamma   90.00
#
_symmetry.space_group_name_H-M   'P 1'
#
loop_
_entity.id
_entity.type
_entity.pdbx_description
1 polymer ?
#
loop_
_entity_poly.entity_id
_entity_poly.type
_entity_poly.pdbx_seq_one_letter_code
_entity_poly.pdbx_strand_id
1 'polypeptide(L)'
;FLSTINKANISTTKNTTIYKIFFFIRNFFLIFILGIFYYLTQPLKSNSVVFIPQGSISQIITYLKQNKYQMSNIDKYILFFLGHPQSGWINIGTKDLNRAEFLHKLTIAKAALQTITLIPGETSVIFLEQAAKQLGLDKDILLKEFQAQAPYDEGVFLPETYKIPKGITENLLIQMLLNHAEISNKKTSVKIFGDYNPKKWHQYIIIASVIQKEAANDNEMPIVASVIYNRLKKGMKLQMDGTLNYGIYSHVKVTPQRIRQDNSSYNTYKFTGLPKEAVCNVSLAAIRAAIFPLKTDYLYFVRDKNTGVHIFSTNIDDHNKAINLQKGK
;
A
#
# COMPACT_ATOMS: atom_id res chain seq x y z
N PHE A 1 -42.85 42.90 -66.76
CA PHE A 1 -43.48 41.61 -66.40
C PHE A 1 -42.43 40.50 -66.14
N LEU A 2 -41.32 40.43 -66.92
CA LEU A 2 -40.24 39.40 -66.72
C LEU A 2 -39.32 39.61 -65.50
N SER A 3 -39.19 40.86 -65.04
CA SER A 3 -38.31 41.13 -63.82
C SER A 3 -38.97 40.79 -62.50
N THR A 4 -40.32 40.74 -62.45
CA THR A 4 -41.07 40.37 -61.22
C THR A 4 -41.14 38.85 -61.01
N ILE A 5 -41.18 38.07 -62.10
CA ILE A 5 -41.21 36.59 -62.07
C ILE A 5 -39.84 36.01 -61.58
N ASN A 6 -38.74 36.64 -62.01
CA ASN A 6 -37.40 36.22 -61.59
C ASN A 6 -37.11 36.47 -60.08
N LYS A 7 -37.64 37.57 -59.50
CA LYS A 7 -37.47 37.85 -58.05
C LYS A 7 -38.31 36.91 -57.20
N ALA A 8 -39.49 36.50 -57.61
CA ALA A 8 -40.36 35.59 -56.89
C ALA A 8 -39.75 34.14 -56.84
N ASN A 9 -39.18 33.67 -57.96
CA ASN A 9 -38.53 32.35 -58.05
C ASN A 9 -37.20 32.27 -57.22
N ILE A 10 -36.44 33.36 -57.16
CA ILE A 10 -35.20 33.42 -56.36
C ILE A 10 -35.53 33.47 -54.87
N SER A 11 -36.63 34.09 -54.46
CA SER A 11 -37.07 34.13 -53.05
C SER A 11 -37.59 32.77 -52.56
N THR A 12 -38.35 32.05 -53.37
CA THR A 12 -38.88 30.72 -53.03
C THR A 12 -37.77 29.65 -52.97
N THR A 13 -36.81 29.69 -53.92
CA THR A 13 -35.62 28.77 -53.84
C THR A 13 -34.69 29.05 -52.69
N LYS A 14 -34.46 30.30 -52.30
CA LYS A 14 -33.68 30.63 -51.08
C LYS A 14 -34.37 30.12 -49.81
N ASN A 15 -35.68 30.28 -49.68
CA ASN A 15 -36.42 29.78 -48.53
C ASN A 15 -36.37 28.24 -48.43
N THR A 16 -36.55 27.53 -49.54
CA THR A 16 -36.46 26.04 -49.52
C THR A 16 -35.07 25.53 -49.18
N THR A 17 -34.01 26.21 -49.57
CA THR A 17 -32.63 25.87 -49.23
C THR A 17 -32.36 26.10 -47.72
N ILE A 18 -32.84 27.21 -47.16
CA ILE A 18 -32.74 27.50 -45.73
C ILE A 18 -33.47 26.45 -44.89
N TYR A 19 -34.68 26.03 -45.30
CA TYR A 19 -35.42 24.96 -44.62
C TYR A 19 -34.70 23.61 -44.67
N LYS A 20 -34.07 23.25 -45.78
CA LYS A 20 -33.29 22.04 -45.94
C LYS A 20 -32.05 22.05 -45.02
N ILE A 21 -31.35 23.17 -44.96
CA ILE A 21 -30.18 23.33 -44.05
C ILE A 21 -30.62 23.24 -42.60
N PHE A 22 -31.71 23.91 -42.22
CA PHE A 22 -32.26 23.84 -40.86
C PHE A 22 -32.69 22.42 -40.47
N PHE A 23 -33.36 21.71 -41.40
CA PHE A 23 -33.77 20.32 -41.23
C PHE A 23 -32.54 19.39 -41.04
N PHE A 24 -31.50 19.60 -41.84
CA PHE A 24 -30.25 18.83 -41.72
C PHE A 24 -29.55 19.10 -40.37
N ILE A 25 -29.43 20.36 -39.98
CA ILE A 25 -28.82 20.75 -38.66
C ILE A 25 -29.62 20.16 -37.50
N ARG A 26 -30.96 20.25 -37.56
CA ARG A 26 -31.85 19.66 -36.55
C ARG A 26 -31.66 18.15 -36.45
N ASN A 27 -31.65 17.44 -37.55
CA ASN A 27 -31.49 15.99 -37.54
C ASN A 27 -30.07 15.56 -37.10
N PHE A 28 -29.04 16.29 -37.52
CA PHE A 28 -27.70 16.11 -37.04
C PHE A 28 -27.63 16.27 -35.51
N PHE A 29 -28.26 17.29 -34.95
CA PHE A 29 -28.32 17.56 -33.55
C PHE A 29 -29.08 16.46 -32.78
N LEU A 30 -30.19 15.96 -33.34
CA LEU A 30 -30.92 14.84 -32.74
C LEU A 30 -30.09 13.55 -32.72
N ILE A 31 -29.41 13.22 -33.81
CA ILE A 31 -28.52 12.05 -33.89
C ILE A 31 -27.38 12.18 -32.88
N PHE A 32 -26.80 13.38 -32.75
CA PHE A 32 -25.74 13.66 -31.78
C PHE A 32 -26.23 13.48 -30.35
N ILE A 33 -27.42 13.99 -30.01
CA ILE A 33 -28.03 13.79 -28.69
C ILE A 33 -28.27 12.30 -28.40
N LEU A 34 -28.85 11.58 -29.37
CA LEU A 34 -29.06 10.14 -29.25
C LEU A 34 -27.75 9.37 -29.06
N GLY A 35 -26.69 9.76 -29.75
CA GLY A 35 -25.34 9.19 -29.57
C GLY A 35 -24.77 9.41 -28.18
N ILE A 36 -24.93 10.62 -27.62
CA ILE A 36 -24.54 10.91 -26.23
C ILE A 36 -25.37 10.06 -25.25
N PHE A 37 -26.70 9.98 -25.47
CA PHE A 37 -27.57 9.20 -24.61
C PHE A 37 -27.17 7.71 -24.63
N TYR A 38 -26.96 7.15 -25.83
CA TYR A 38 -26.45 5.80 -25.97
C TYR A 38 -25.10 5.59 -25.25
N TYR A 39 -24.17 6.52 -25.40
CA TYR A 39 -22.87 6.47 -24.73
C TYR A 39 -22.99 6.46 -23.19
N LEU A 40 -23.88 7.27 -22.65
CA LEU A 40 -24.13 7.39 -21.21
C LEU A 40 -24.81 6.15 -20.60
N THR A 41 -25.60 5.43 -21.39
CA THR A 41 -26.27 4.18 -20.94
C THR A 41 -25.39 2.95 -21.03
N GLN A 42 -24.18 3.06 -21.60
CA GLN A 42 -23.28 1.90 -21.69
C GLN A 42 -22.89 1.39 -20.29
N PRO A 43 -22.88 0.06 -20.07
CA PRO A 43 -22.50 -0.51 -18.81
C PRO A 43 -21.04 -0.22 -18.50
N LEU A 44 -20.73 0.07 -17.25
CA LEU A 44 -19.38 0.31 -16.75
C LEU A 44 -19.15 -0.51 -15.49
N LYS A 45 -18.18 -1.43 -15.53
CA LYS A 45 -17.77 -2.20 -14.35
C LYS A 45 -16.89 -1.35 -13.46
N SER A 46 -17.20 -1.33 -12.17
CA SER A 46 -16.45 -0.59 -11.16
C SER A 46 -16.27 -1.42 -9.89
N ASN A 47 -15.32 -1.02 -9.05
CA ASN A 47 -15.27 -1.45 -7.66
C ASN A 47 -16.36 -0.71 -6.85
N SER A 48 -16.76 -1.28 -5.72
CA SER A 48 -17.70 -0.63 -4.80
C SER A 48 -17.20 0.70 -4.24
N VAL A 49 -15.88 0.86 -4.17
CA VAL A 49 -15.20 2.12 -3.83
C VAL A 49 -14.10 2.40 -4.83
N VAL A 50 -13.88 3.68 -5.12
CA VAL A 50 -12.89 4.17 -6.09
C VAL A 50 -12.11 5.32 -5.45
N PHE A 51 -10.78 5.29 -5.56
CA PHE A 51 -9.95 6.41 -5.13
C PHE A 51 -9.80 7.42 -6.27
N ILE A 52 -10.00 8.70 -5.96
CA ILE A 52 -9.82 9.83 -6.88
C ILE A 52 -8.69 10.71 -6.36
N PRO A 53 -7.58 10.87 -7.09
CA PRO A 53 -6.50 11.75 -6.69
C PRO A 53 -6.91 13.22 -6.77
N GLN A 54 -6.21 14.09 -6.05
CA GLN A 54 -6.30 15.53 -6.29
C GLN A 54 -5.70 15.87 -7.65
N GLY A 55 -6.34 16.76 -8.40
CA GLY A 55 -5.85 17.18 -9.70
C GLY A 55 -6.95 17.63 -10.64
N SER A 56 -6.58 17.98 -11.86
CA SER A 56 -7.53 18.35 -12.93
C SER A 56 -8.36 17.15 -13.39
N ILE A 57 -9.52 17.41 -13.97
CA ILE A 57 -10.39 16.36 -14.55
C ILE A 57 -9.60 15.47 -15.53
N SER A 58 -8.72 16.07 -16.35
CA SER A 58 -7.89 15.31 -17.30
C SER A 58 -6.91 14.34 -16.58
N GLN A 59 -6.29 14.78 -15.48
CA GLN A 59 -5.43 13.92 -14.67
C GLN A 59 -6.22 12.79 -14.00
N ILE A 60 -7.41 13.09 -13.49
CA ILE A 60 -8.33 12.09 -12.90
C ILE A 60 -8.73 11.04 -13.92
N ILE A 61 -9.14 11.44 -15.15
CA ILE A 61 -9.47 10.50 -16.23
C ILE A 61 -8.25 9.63 -16.60
N THR A 62 -7.06 10.22 -16.69
CA THR A 62 -5.82 9.47 -16.95
C THR A 62 -5.55 8.44 -15.85
N TYR A 63 -5.66 8.84 -14.59
CA TYR A 63 -5.52 7.96 -13.44
C TYR A 63 -6.52 6.79 -13.49
N LEU A 64 -7.81 7.06 -13.76
CA LEU A 64 -8.83 6.02 -13.85
C LEU A 64 -8.54 5.04 -14.99
N LYS A 65 -8.06 5.50 -16.16
CA LYS A 65 -7.63 4.64 -17.26
C LYS A 65 -6.46 3.73 -16.87
N GLN A 66 -5.45 4.27 -16.20
CA GLN A 66 -4.30 3.51 -15.71
C GLN A 66 -4.70 2.42 -14.71
N ASN A 67 -5.75 2.67 -13.91
CA ASN A 67 -6.34 1.71 -12.98
C ASN A 67 -7.43 0.83 -13.61
N LYS A 68 -7.41 0.64 -14.95
CA LYS A 68 -8.26 -0.28 -15.71
C LYS A 68 -9.77 0.05 -15.72
N TYR A 69 -10.16 1.27 -15.32
CA TYR A 69 -11.54 1.72 -15.50
C TYR A 69 -11.78 2.05 -16.99
N GLN A 70 -12.95 1.64 -17.51
CA GLN A 70 -13.32 1.83 -18.92
C GLN A 70 -13.69 3.29 -19.23
N MET A 71 -12.74 4.20 -19.04
CA MET A 71 -12.90 5.63 -19.27
C MET A 71 -12.46 6.03 -20.69
N SER A 72 -13.10 7.05 -21.24
CA SER A 72 -12.70 7.65 -22.51
C SER A 72 -12.36 9.15 -22.36
N ASN A 73 -11.85 9.76 -23.43
CA ASN A 73 -11.57 11.19 -23.42
C ASN A 73 -12.87 12.03 -23.44
N ILE A 74 -14.00 11.43 -23.83
CA ILE A 74 -15.31 12.10 -23.82
C ILE A 74 -15.76 12.35 -22.38
N ASP A 75 -15.45 11.44 -21.44
CA ASP A 75 -15.85 11.53 -20.04
C ASP A 75 -15.37 12.82 -19.36
N LYS A 76 -14.22 13.37 -19.76
CA LYS A 76 -13.73 14.64 -19.23
C LYS A 76 -14.70 15.80 -19.53
N TYR A 77 -15.32 15.81 -20.70
CA TYR A 77 -16.28 16.85 -21.07
C TYR A 77 -17.60 16.67 -20.33
N ILE A 78 -18.03 15.42 -20.11
CA ILE A 78 -19.22 15.12 -19.31
C ILE A 78 -19.00 15.55 -17.87
N LEU A 79 -17.85 15.22 -17.26
CA LEU A 79 -17.51 15.66 -15.92
C LEU A 79 -17.38 17.18 -15.79
N PHE A 80 -16.96 17.87 -16.85
CA PHE A 80 -16.95 19.33 -16.85
C PHE A 80 -18.35 19.92 -16.65
N PHE A 81 -19.41 19.27 -17.21
CA PHE A 81 -20.81 19.68 -17.03
C PHE A 81 -21.41 19.17 -15.70
N LEU A 82 -21.07 17.94 -15.27
CA LEU A 82 -21.60 17.37 -14.03
C LEU A 82 -20.97 17.98 -12.76
N GLY A 83 -19.75 18.52 -12.87
CA GLY A 83 -18.98 19.06 -11.78
C GLY A 83 -17.64 18.34 -11.58
N HIS A 84 -16.77 18.95 -10.76
CA HIS A 84 -15.47 18.38 -10.48
C HIS A 84 -15.60 17.14 -9.58
N PRO A 85 -14.95 15.99 -9.91
CA PRO A 85 -14.93 14.83 -9.04
C PRO A 85 -14.41 15.15 -7.65
N GLN A 86 -15.01 14.56 -6.63
CA GLN A 86 -14.54 14.68 -5.24
C GLN A 86 -13.22 13.92 -5.11
N SER A 87 -12.19 14.56 -4.54
CA SER A 87 -10.93 13.86 -4.23
C SER A 87 -11.08 12.96 -3.01
N GLY A 88 -10.32 11.85 -3.02
CA GLY A 88 -10.34 10.84 -1.96
C GLY A 88 -11.17 9.61 -2.36
N TRP A 89 -11.66 8.88 -1.37
CA TRP A 89 -12.43 7.66 -1.60
C TRP A 89 -13.90 7.97 -1.90
N ILE A 90 -14.38 7.44 -3.02
CA ILE A 90 -15.76 7.59 -3.49
C ILE A 90 -16.47 6.25 -3.33
N ASN A 91 -17.65 6.27 -2.69
CA ASN A 91 -18.51 5.10 -2.61
C ASN A 91 -19.39 5.00 -3.86
N ILE A 92 -19.11 4.02 -4.68
CA ILE A 92 -19.89 3.71 -5.87
C ILE A 92 -21.11 2.83 -5.51
N GLY A 93 -20.97 1.96 -4.50
CA GLY A 93 -22.04 1.12 -3.94
C GLY A 93 -22.29 -0.16 -4.71
N THR A 94 -22.43 -0.13 -6.04
CA THR A 94 -22.68 -1.29 -6.90
C THR A 94 -21.55 -1.50 -7.90
N LYS A 95 -21.37 -2.74 -8.36
CA LYS A 95 -20.37 -3.08 -9.38
C LYS A 95 -20.87 -2.87 -10.81
N ASP A 96 -22.19 -2.92 -10.97
CA ASP A 96 -22.86 -2.81 -12.28
C ASP A 96 -23.61 -1.47 -12.33
N LEU A 97 -23.08 -0.56 -13.09
CA LEU A 97 -23.57 0.81 -13.29
C LEU A 97 -23.59 1.13 -14.76
N ASN A 98 -24.41 2.08 -15.15
CA ASN A 98 -24.18 2.75 -16.40
C ASN A 98 -23.15 3.90 -16.25
N ARG A 99 -22.62 4.35 -17.36
CA ARG A 99 -21.58 5.39 -17.40
C ARG A 99 -22.05 6.71 -16.75
N ALA A 100 -23.30 7.11 -16.98
CA ALA A 100 -23.84 8.34 -16.40
C ALA A 100 -23.87 8.26 -14.86
N GLU A 101 -24.34 7.15 -14.30
CA GLU A 101 -24.38 6.93 -12.85
C GLU A 101 -22.99 6.93 -12.26
N PHE A 102 -22.02 6.26 -12.90
CA PHE A 102 -20.64 6.25 -12.44
C PHE A 102 -20.06 7.66 -12.38
N LEU A 103 -20.14 8.41 -13.49
CA LEU A 103 -19.62 9.78 -13.56
C LEU A 103 -20.29 10.71 -12.55
N HIS A 104 -21.61 10.59 -12.37
CA HIS A 104 -22.34 11.39 -11.40
C HIS A 104 -21.88 11.06 -9.97
N LYS A 105 -21.75 9.78 -9.62
CA LYS A 105 -21.26 9.37 -8.29
C LYS A 105 -19.86 9.90 -7.99
N LEU A 106 -18.97 10.04 -8.99
CA LEU A 106 -17.65 10.63 -8.78
C LEU A 106 -17.73 12.09 -8.27
N THR A 107 -18.80 12.80 -8.56
CA THR A 107 -18.95 14.23 -8.19
C THR A 107 -19.64 14.45 -6.83
N ILE A 108 -20.42 13.48 -6.35
CA ILE A 108 -21.26 13.67 -5.14
C ILE A 108 -20.99 12.68 -3.99
N ALA A 109 -20.51 11.48 -4.29
CA ALA A 109 -20.39 10.43 -3.29
C ALA A 109 -19.04 10.49 -2.56
N LYS A 110 -19.07 10.23 -1.24
CA LYS A 110 -17.87 10.01 -0.41
C LYS A 110 -18.02 8.67 0.32
N ALA A 111 -16.92 7.94 0.46
CA ALA A 111 -16.93 6.73 1.27
C ALA A 111 -16.76 7.06 2.75
N ALA A 112 -17.54 6.41 3.60
CA ALA A 112 -17.28 6.37 5.03
C ALA A 112 -15.95 5.64 5.26
N LEU A 113 -15.09 6.20 6.12
CA LEU A 113 -13.79 5.63 6.44
C LEU A 113 -13.84 4.89 7.77
N GLN A 114 -13.10 3.81 7.87
CA GLN A 114 -12.77 3.11 9.08
C GLN A 114 -11.26 2.95 9.19
N THR A 115 -10.73 2.71 10.38
CA THR A 115 -9.29 2.65 10.60
C THR A 115 -8.84 1.24 10.92
N ILE A 116 -7.69 0.84 10.37
CA ILE A 116 -6.93 -0.34 10.80
C ILE A 116 -5.51 0.11 11.14
N THR A 117 -4.89 -0.53 12.12
CA THR A 117 -3.53 -0.15 12.57
C THR A 117 -2.60 -1.34 12.48
N LEU A 118 -1.49 -1.16 11.75
CA LEU A 118 -0.35 -2.07 11.79
C LEU A 118 0.67 -1.50 12.77
N ILE A 119 0.99 -2.26 13.80
CA ILE A 119 2.02 -1.88 14.77
C ILE A 119 3.41 -2.40 14.33
N PRO A 120 4.50 -1.66 14.63
CA PRO A 120 5.85 -2.14 14.37
C PRO A 120 6.11 -3.49 15.05
N GLY A 121 6.74 -4.41 14.34
CA GLY A 121 7.02 -5.75 14.84
C GLY A 121 5.93 -6.79 14.57
N GLU A 122 4.75 -6.37 14.07
CA GLU A 122 3.71 -7.33 13.69
C GLU A 122 3.99 -7.96 12.33
N THR A 123 3.60 -9.21 12.17
CA THR A 123 3.74 -9.94 10.91
C THR A 123 2.58 -9.64 9.96
N SER A 124 2.87 -9.73 8.66
CA SER A 124 1.87 -9.44 7.62
C SER A 124 0.66 -10.36 7.73
N VAL A 125 0.85 -11.65 8.04
CA VAL A 125 -0.26 -12.61 8.15
C VAL A 125 -1.19 -12.28 9.32
N ILE A 126 -0.66 -11.95 10.49
CA ILE A 126 -1.45 -11.58 11.67
C ILE A 126 -2.18 -10.25 11.44
N PHE A 127 -1.49 -9.26 10.87
CA PHE A 127 -2.11 -7.98 10.52
C PHE A 127 -3.28 -8.15 9.54
N LEU A 128 -3.09 -8.94 8.46
CA LEU A 128 -4.13 -9.16 7.47
C LEU A 128 -5.32 -9.95 8.05
N GLU A 129 -5.08 -10.89 8.97
CA GLU A 129 -6.16 -11.58 9.67
C GLU A 129 -6.98 -10.63 10.54
N GLN A 130 -6.33 -9.74 11.28
CA GLN A 130 -7.01 -8.70 12.06
C GLN A 130 -7.77 -7.71 11.17
N ALA A 131 -7.15 -7.28 10.06
CA ALA A 131 -7.77 -6.39 9.09
C ALA A 131 -9.01 -7.03 8.45
N ALA A 132 -8.94 -8.30 8.04
CA ALA A 132 -10.07 -9.02 7.48
C ALA A 132 -11.26 -9.05 8.45
N LYS A 133 -11.01 -9.40 9.73
CA LYS A 133 -12.04 -9.41 10.77
C LYS A 133 -12.65 -8.02 10.99
N GLN A 134 -11.83 -6.98 11.05
CA GLN A 134 -12.28 -5.61 11.33
C GLN A 134 -13.05 -5.00 10.16
N LEU A 135 -12.64 -5.30 8.92
CA LEU A 135 -13.23 -4.75 7.71
C LEU A 135 -14.39 -5.59 7.14
N GLY A 136 -14.62 -6.79 7.69
CA GLY A 136 -15.62 -7.74 7.19
C GLY A 136 -15.23 -8.36 5.84
N LEU A 137 -13.92 -8.58 5.61
CA LEU A 137 -13.36 -9.19 4.42
C LEU A 137 -13.12 -10.69 4.61
N ASP A 138 -13.03 -11.42 3.49
CA ASP A 138 -12.64 -12.82 3.52
C ASP A 138 -11.12 -12.95 3.73
N LYS A 139 -10.72 -13.62 4.83
CA LYS A 139 -9.32 -13.81 5.21
C LYS A 139 -8.54 -14.59 4.16
N ASP A 140 -9.10 -15.66 3.63
CA ASP A 140 -8.38 -16.56 2.73
C ASP A 140 -8.19 -15.90 1.36
N ILE A 141 -9.19 -15.16 0.89
CA ILE A 141 -9.08 -14.33 -0.31
C ILE A 141 -8.04 -13.24 -0.10
N LEU A 142 -8.05 -12.56 1.05
CA LEU A 142 -7.11 -11.49 1.37
C LEU A 142 -5.65 -12.00 1.39
N LEU A 143 -5.40 -13.16 2.00
CA LEU A 143 -4.08 -13.79 2.03
C LEU A 143 -3.64 -14.25 0.64
N LYS A 144 -4.56 -14.77 -0.18
CA LYS A 144 -4.28 -15.13 -1.57
C LYS A 144 -3.91 -13.91 -2.43
N GLU A 145 -4.64 -12.81 -2.27
CA GLU A 145 -4.33 -11.56 -2.95
C GLU A 145 -2.96 -11.01 -2.50
N PHE A 146 -2.64 -11.12 -1.22
CA PHE A 146 -1.33 -10.75 -0.69
C PHE A 146 -0.21 -11.58 -1.35
N GLN A 147 -0.32 -12.90 -1.38
CA GLN A 147 0.66 -13.78 -2.01
C GLN A 147 0.84 -13.52 -3.51
N ALA A 148 -0.24 -13.12 -4.20
CA ALA A 148 -0.21 -12.83 -5.63
C ALA A 148 0.44 -11.49 -5.97
N GLN A 149 0.40 -10.51 -5.07
CA GLN A 149 0.79 -9.12 -5.35
C GLN A 149 2.04 -8.67 -4.63
N ALA A 150 2.35 -9.23 -3.45
CA ALA A 150 3.48 -8.81 -2.65
C ALA A 150 4.81 -9.23 -3.30
N PRO A 151 5.81 -8.33 -3.34
CA PRO A 151 7.13 -8.64 -3.90
C PRO A 151 7.96 -9.56 -2.99
N TYR A 152 7.61 -9.65 -1.70
CA TYR A 152 8.26 -10.45 -0.66
C TYR A 152 7.22 -10.98 0.32
N ASP A 153 7.54 -12.05 1.03
CA ASP A 153 6.61 -12.71 1.95
C ASP A 153 6.36 -11.89 3.24
N GLU A 154 7.30 -11.00 3.62
CA GLU A 154 7.20 -10.23 4.85
C GLU A 154 7.94 -8.87 4.75
N GLY A 155 7.61 -7.94 5.65
CA GLY A 155 8.24 -6.63 5.74
C GLY A 155 7.83 -5.65 4.63
N VAL A 156 6.69 -5.88 3.99
CA VAL A 156 6.21 -5.13 2.82
C VAL A 156 5.23 -4.02 3.13
N PHE A 157 4.68 -3.99 4.35
CA PHE A 157 3.74 -2.96 4.78
C PHE A 157 4.42 -1.95 5.70
N LEU A 158 3.89 -0.73 5.73
CA LEU A 158 4.33 0.29 6.70
C LEU A 158 3.52 0.17 7.99
N PRO A 159 4.16 0.10 9.17
CA PRO A 159 3.45 0.22 10.44
C PRO A 159 2.90 1.63 10.63
N GLU A 160 1.59 1.76 10.45
CA GLU A 160 0.83 3.00 10.67
C GLU A 160 -0.67 2.73 10.80
N THR A 161 -1.45 3.78 11.07
CA THR A 161 -2.91 3.73 11.07
C THR A 161 -3.44 4.16 9.71
N TYR A 162 -4.10 3.23 9.02
CA TYR A 162 -4.67 3.41 7.70
C TYR A 162 -6.14 3.80 7.78
N LYS A 163 -6.54 4.76 6.95
CA LYS A 163 -7.96 5.13 6.75
C LYS A 163 -8.49 4.36 5.54
N ILE A 164 -9.31 3.37 5.79
CA ILE A 164 -9.83 2.42 4.81
C ILE A 164 -11.28 2.75 4.49
N PRO A 165 -11.67 2.88 3.20
CA PRO A 165 -13.06 3.10 2.83
C PRO A 165 -13.90 1.87 3.13
N LYS A 166 -15.07 2.08 3.75
CA LYS A 166 -16.05 1.01 3.98
C LYS A 166 -16.50 0.42 2.65
N GLY A 167 -16.44 -0.91 2.52
CA GLY A 167 -16.77 -1.62 1.30
C GLY A 167 -15.58 -1.81 0.32
N ILE A 168 -14.34 -1.59 0.77
CA ILE A 168 -13.14 -1.97 0.02
C ILE A 168 -13.14 -3.48 -0.23
N THR A 169 -12.56 -3.92 -1.34
CA THR A 169 -12.33 -5.34 -1.63
C THR A 169 -10.93 -5.77 -1.19
N GLU A 170 -10.73 -7.08 -1.03
CA GLU A 170 -9.45 -7.68 -0.64
C GLU A 170 -8.32 -7.28 -1.57
N ASN A 171 -8.55 -7.39 -2.88
CA ASN A 171 -7.58 -6.99 -3.91
C ASN A 171 -7.19 -5.51 -3.78
N LEU A 172 -8.18 -4.61 -3.64
CA LEU A 172 -7.92 -3.18 -3.56
C LEU A 172 -7.24 -2.78 -2.25
N LEU A 173 -7.54 -3.47 -1.14
CA LEU A 173 -6.85 -3.27 0.13
C LEU A 173 -5.36 -3.59 0.01
N ILE A 174 -5.02 -4.76 -0.54
CA ILE A 174 -3.63 -5.16 -0.73
C ILE A 174 -2.88 -4.17 -1.64
N GLN A 175 -3.47 -3.81 -2.78
CA GLN A 175 -2.87 -2.80 -3.67
C GLN A 175 -2.61 -1.47 -2.96
N MET A 176 -3.57 -1.00 -2.17
CA MET A 176 -3.45 0.26 -1.43
C MET A 176 -2.30 0.20 -0.43
N LEU A 177 -2.21 -0.88 0.37
CA LEU A 177 -1.18 -1.04 1.39
C LEU A 177 0.21 -1.15 0.76
N LEU A 178 0.37 -1.98 -0.28
CA LEU A 178 1.64 -2.16 -1.00
C LEU A 178 2.11 -0.88 -1.70
N ASN A 179 1.22 -0.21 -2.42
CA ASN A 179 1.55 1.05 -3.10
C ASN A 179 1.96 2.15 -2.11
N HIS A 180 1.27 2.23 -0.97
CA HIS A 180 1.61 3.20 0.08
C HIS A 180 3.01 2.95 0.63
N ALA A 181 3.34 1.68 0.94
CA ALA A 181 4.65 1.28 1.42
C ALA A 181 5.75 1.56 0.37
N GLU A 182 5.52 1.21 -0.90
CA GLU A 182 6.47 1.44 -1.99
C GLU A 182 6.79 2.93 -2.19
N ILE A 183 5.77 3.79 -2.21
CA ILE A 183 5.95 5.26 -2.33
C ILE A 183 6.78 5.79 -1.16
N SER A 184 6.48 5.37 0.08
CA SER A 184 7.18 5.81 1.28
C SER A 184 8.63 5.30 1.31
N ASN A 185 8.84 4.02 1.00
CA ASN A 185 10.16 3.39 0.92
C ASN A 185 11.04 4.09 -0.13
N LYS A 186 10.51 4.31 -1.33
CA LYS A 186 11.20 5.04 -2.40
C LYS A 186 11.57 6.46 -1.96
N LYS A 187 10.63 7.20 -1.38
CA LYS A 187 10.88 8.56 -0.88
C LYS A 187 11.99 8.57 0.18
N THR A 188 11.97 7.61 1.09
CA THR A 188 12.96 7.51 2.17
C THR A 188 14.33 7.11 1.63
N SER A 189 14.40 6.11 0.72
CA SER A 189 15.64 5.67 0.09
C SER A 189 16.30 6.79 -0.70
N VAL A 190 15.53 7.49 -1.55
CA VAL A 190 16.04 8.64 -2.32
C VAL A 190 16.58 9.75 -1.41
N LYS A 191 15.93 10.02 -0.28
CA LYS A 191 16.41 11.01 0.70
C LYS A 191 17.75 10.59 1.35
N ILE A 192 17.98 9.29 1.54
CA ILE A 192 19.18 8.75 2.23
C ILE A 192 20.33 8.51 1.24
N PHE A 193 20.03 7.90 0.10
CA PHE A 193 21.03 7.38 -0.85
C PHE A 193 21.08 8.14 -2.19
N GLY A 194 20.10 9.00 -2.47
CA GLY A 194 19.95 9.68 -3.77
C GLY A 194 19.23 8.83 -4.81
N ASP A 195 19.04 7.53 -4.57
CA ASP A 195 18.40 6.57 -5.46
C ASP A 195 17.49 5.59 -4.72
N TYR A 196 16.79 4.72 -5.47
CA TYR A 196 16.02 3.62 -4.92
C TYR A 196 16.28 2.32 -5.67
N ASN A 197 16.87 1.36 -4.96
CA ASN A 197 17.02 -0.01 -5.41
C ASN A 197 16.18 -0.93 -4.50
N PRO A 198 15.07 -1.51 -4.97
CA PRO A 198 14.16 -2.33 -4.15
C PRO A 198 14.85 -3.50 -3.46
N LYS A 199 15.76 -4.22 -4.16
CA LYS A 199 16.48 -5.37 -3.59
C LYS A 199 17.41 -4.95 -2.45
N LYS A 200 18.18 -3.88 -2.64
CA LYS A 200 19.07 -3.34 -1.60
C LYS A 200 18.26 -2.80 -0.42
N TRP A 201 17.12 -2.14 -0.69
CA TRP A 201 16.22 -1.66 0.34
C TRP A 201 15.65 -2.81 1.17
N HIS A 202 15.21 -3.89 0.53
CA HIS A 202 14.69 -5.07 1.21
C HIS A 202 15.74 -5.74 2.12
N GLN A 203 17.02 -5.74 1.75
CA GLN A 203 18.09 -6.20 2.65
C GLN A 203 18.14 -5.40 3.96
N TYR A 204 17.95 -4.08 3.89
CA TYR A 204 17.82 -3.28 5.12
C TYR A 204 16.55 -3.60 5.90
N ILE A 205 15.44 -3.91 5.23
CA ILE A 205 14.21 -4.36 5.89
C ILE A 205 14.44 -5.67 6.65
N ILE A 206 15.14 -6.64 6.07
CA ILE A 206 15.49 -7.90 6.75
C ILE A 206 16.28 -7.61 8.05
N ILE A 207 17.33 -6.80 7.99
CA ILE A 207 18.11 -6.42 9.17
C ILE A 207 17.25 -5.66 10.18
N ALA A 208 16.47 -4.69 9.70
CA ALA A 208 15.57 -3.88 10.53
C ALA A 208 14.53 -4.74 11.24
N SER A 209 14.05 -5.83 10.62
CA SER A 209 13.06 -6.71 11.23
C SER A 209 13.62 -7.50 12.42
N VAL A 210 14.89 -7.89 12.34
CA VAL A 210 15.60 -8.49 13.50
C VAL A 210 15.78 -7.45 14.59
N ILE A 211 16.24 -6.24 14.25
CA ILE A 211 16.39 -5.13 15.21
C ILE A 211 15.05 -4.83 15.90
N GLN A 212 13.96 -4.75 15.13
CA GLN A 212 12.61 -4.44 15.61
C GLN A 212 12.12 -5.46 16.65
N LYS A 213 12.46 -6.73 16.47
CA LYS A 213 12.06 -7.82 17.39
C LYS A 213 12.93 -7.91 18.63
N GLU A 214 14.17 -7.41 18.60
CA GLU A 214 15.13 -7.53 19.67
C GLU A 214 15.25 -6.28 20.55
N ALA A 215 15.18 -5.08 19.99
CA ALA A 215 15.39 -3.85 20.74
C ALA A 215 14.24 -3.58 21.72
N ALA A 216 14.57 -3.17 22.95
CA ALA A 216 13.58 -2.81 23.94
C ALA A 216 12.87 -1.47 23.64
N ASN A 217 13.54 -0.58 22.94
CA ASN A 217 13.03 0.74 22.51
C ASN A 217 13.86 1.29 21.34
N ASP A 218 13.42 2.40 20.76
CA ASP A 218 14.05 3.03 19.60
C ASP A 218 15.50 3.47 19.86
N ASN A 219 15.86 3.85 21.09
CA ASN A 219 17.22 4.30 21.45
C ASN A 219 18.23 3.15 21.41
N GLU A 220 17.79 1.92 21.66
CA GLU A 220 18.65 0.73 21.59
C GLU A 220 18.84 0.20 20.17
N MET A 221 17.95 0.52 19.25
CA MET A 221 17.99 -0.02 17.89
C MET A 221 19.35 0.14 17.20
N PRO A 222 20.03 1.31 17.23
CA PRO A 222 21.36 1.45 16.64
C PRO A 222 22.44 0.61 17.29
N ILE A 223 22.31 0.30 18.61
CA ILE A 223 23.25 -0.53 19.34
C ILE A 223 23.02 -2.01 19.01
N VAL A 224 21.74 -2.45 18.97
CA VAL A 224 21.38 -3.81 18.54
C VAL A 224 21.83 -4.06 17.10
N ALA A 225 21.66 -3.06 16.21
CA ALA A 225 22.19 -3.12 14.86
C ALA A 225 23.70 -3.35 14.83
N SER A 226 24.44 -2.64 15.69
CA SER A 226 25.90 -2.83 15.82
C SER A 226 26.26 -4.27 16.22
N VAL A 227 25.55 -4.86 17.18
CA VAL A 227 25.76 -6.27 17.57
C VAL A 227 25.50 -7.21 16.39
N ILE A 228 24.43 -7.02 15.63
CA ILE A 228 24.11 -7.82 14.45
C ILE A 228 25.29 -7.75 13.45
N TYR A 229 25.72 -6.56 13.07
CA TYR A 229 26.83 -6.38 12.11
C TYR A 229 28.16 -6.94 12.63
N ASN A 230 28.47 -6.77 13.91
CA ASN A 230 29.68 -7.30 14.51
C ASN A 230 29.69 -8.83 14.49
N ARG A 231 28.55 -9.49 14.82
CA ARG A 231 28.42 -10.95 14.74
C ARG A 231 28.54 -11.44 13.29
N LEU A 232 27.85 -10.80 12.34
CA LEU A 232 27.94 -11.14 10.93
C LEU A 232 29.39 -11.04 10.41
N LYS A 233 30.10 -9.96 10.74
CA LYS A 233 31.50 -9.76 10.37
C LYS A 233 32.42 -10.84 10.92
N LYS A 234 32.12 -11.37 12.10
CA LYS A 234 32.88 -12.45 12.74
C LYS A 234 32.41 -13.86 12.36
N GLY A 235 31.43 -14.00 11.47
CA GLY A 235 30.84 -15.30 11.11
C GLY A 235 30.06 -15.97 12.25
N MET A 236 29.69 -15.21 13.29
CA MET A 236 28.93 -15.72 14.44
C MET A 236 27.45 -15.87 14.05
N LYS A 237 26.81 -16.90 14.61
CA LYS A 237 25.34 -17.02 14.55
C LYS A 237 24.69 -15.87 15.32
N LEU A 238 23.57 -15.34 14.84
CA LEU A 238 22.90 -14.23 15.53
C LEU A 238 22.26 -14.66 16.85
N GLN A 239 21.69 -15.88 16.92
CA GLN A 239 21.10 -16.46 18.13
C GLN A 239 20.10 -15.51 18.81
N MET A 240 19.17 -15.00 18.02
CA MET A 240 18.17 -14.02 18.41
C MET A 240 16.77 -14.64 18.42
N ASP A 241 16.11 -14.65 19.57
CA ASP A 241 14.79 -15.24 19.78
C ASP A 241 13.75 -14.61 18.86
N GLY A 242 13.83 -13.30 18.67
CA GLY A 242 12.90 -12.56 17.82
C GLY A 242 12.83 -13.07 16.39
N THR A 243 13.90 -13.70 15.87
CA THR A 243 13.88 -14.28 14.53
C THR A 243 12.95 -15.49 14.40
N LEU A 244 12.63 -16.16 15.49
CA LEU A 244 11.65 -17.25 15.53
C LEU A 244 10.19 -16.77 15.66
N ASN A 245 9.95 -15.49 15.85
CA ASN A 245 8.62 -14.90 15.89
C ASN A 245 8.14 -14.41 14.51
N TYR A 246 8.32 -15.25 13.48
CA TYR A 246 7.90 -15.00 12.09
C TYR A 246 6.49 -15.54 11.81
N GLY A 247 5.83 -15.02 10.79
CA GLY A 247 4.54 -15.46 10.29
C GLY A 247 3.49 -15.58 11.40
N ILE A 248 2.82 -16.72 11.50
CA ILE A 248 1.79 -17.00 12.52
C ILE A 248 2.37 -17.12 13.95
N TYR A 249 3.68 -17.18 14.06
CA TYR A 249 4.37 -17.32 15.34
C TYR A 249 4.73 -16.00 16.02
N SER A 250 4.23 -14.86 15.51
CA SER A 250 4.59 -13.51 16.01
C SER A 250 4.51 -13.36 17.53
N HIS A 251 3.51 -13.99 18.16
CA HIS A 251 3.25 -13.90 19.61
C HIS A 251 3.52 -15.21 20.35
N VAL A 252 4.14 -16.19 19.69
CA VAL A 252 4.42 -17.48 20.32
C VAL A 252 5.73 -17.41 21.08
N LYS A 253 5.69 -17.81 22.37
CA LYS A 253 6.90 -17.86 23.22
C LYS A 253 7.96 -18.77 22.59
N VAL A 254 9.18 -18.25 22.47
CA VAL A 254 10.34 -19.03 22.03
C VAL A 254 10.81 -19.90 23.19
N THR A 255 10.84 -21.21 22.96
CA THR A 255 11.27 -22.22 23.94
C THR A 255 12.51 -22.97 23.45
N PRO A 256 13.33 -23.56 24.34
CA PRO A 256 14.45 -24.42 23.93
C PRO A 256 14.04 -25.57 23.02
N GLN A 257 12.84 -26.11 23.19
CA GLN A 257 12.29 -27.14 22.32
C GLN A 257 12.06 -26.59 20.90
N ARG A 258 11.43 -25.42 20.76
CA ARG A 258 11.19 -24.78 19.46
C ARG A 258 12.49 -24.43 18.76
N ILE A 259 13.49 -23.89 19.48
CA ILE A 259 14.83 -23.63 18.91
C ILE A 259 15.43 -24.90 18.30
N ARG A 260 15.27 -26.05 18.97
CA ARG A 260 15.78 -27.34 18.47
C ARG A 260 14.97 -27.90 17.29
N GLN A 261 13.66 -27.67 17.27
CA GLN A 261 12.76 -28.28 16.27
C GLN A 261 12.58 -27.45 15.01
N ASP A 262 12.65 -26.12 15.11
CA ASP A 262 12.51 -25.24 13.95
C ASP A 262 13.72 -25.37 13.01
N ASN A 263 13.47 -25.79 11.77
CA ASN A 263 14.48 -25.93 10.72
C ASN A 263 14.32 -24.86 9.62
N SER A 264 13.51 -23.83 9.85
CA SER A 264 13.35 -22.73 8.91
C SER A 264 14.61 -21.87 8.81
N SER A 265 14.74 -21.12 7.74
CA SER A 265 15.80 -20.13 7.55
C SER A 265 15.76 -18.98 8.57
N TYR A 266 14.67 -18.86 9.34
CA TYR A 266 14.53 -17.89 10.42
C TYR A 266 15.28 -18.29 11.69
N ASN A 267 15.68 -19.57 11.84
CA ASN A 267 16.34 -20.03 13.04
C ASN A 267 17.83 -19.65 13.08
N THR A 268 18.11 -18.46 13.56
CA THR A 268 19.48 -17.93 13.71
C THR A 268 20.32 -18.60 14.80
N TYR A 269 19.78 -19.56 15.54
CA TYR A 269 20.53 -20.48 16.41
C TYR A 269 21.17 -21.64 15.62
N LYS A 270 20.51 -22.06 14.52
CA LYS A 270 21.01 -23.15 13.68
C LYS A 270 21.85 -22.67 12.52
N PHE A 271 21.36 -21.61 11.85
CA PHE A 271 21.96 -21.09 10.63
C PHE A 271 22.75 -19.81 10.90
N THR A 272 23.87 -19.65 10.20
CA THR A 272 24.69 -18.42 10.23
C THR A 272 24.08 -17.39 9.26
N GLY A 273 24.31 -16.12 9.55
CA GLY A 273 23.83 -15.01 8.71
C GLY A 273 22.46 -14.50 9.13
N LEU A 274 21.86 -13.69 8.24
CA LEU A 274 20.53 -13.16 8.39
C LEU A 274 19.47 -14.20 8.00
N PRO A 275 18.24 -14.09 8.51
CA PRO A 275 17.11 -14.80 7.93
C PRO A 275 16.99 -14.53 6.41
N LYS A 276 16.41 -15.48 5.66
CA LYS A 276 16.23 -15.33 4.21
C LYS A 276 15.28 -14.18 3.87
N GLU A 277 14.26 -13.96 4.71
CA GLU A 277 13.25 -12.92 4.56
C GLU A 277 13.11 -12.11 5.86
N ALA A 278 12.41 -10.99 5.81
CA ALA A 278 12.09 -10.20 6.99
C ALA A 278 11.26 -11.02 7.99
N VAL A 279 11.38 -10.71 9.28
CA VAL A 279 10.65 -11.40 10.35
C VAL A 279 9.29 -10.76 10.62
N CYS A 280 9.18 -9.46 10.34
CA CYS A 280 7.99 -8.65 10.61
C CYS A 280 8.02 -7.35 9.81
N ASN A 281 6.94 -6.59 9.85
CA ASN A 281 6.89 -5.22 9.37
C ASN A 281 7.59 -4.26 10.34
N VAL A 282 8.33 -3.29 9.82
CA VAL A 282 9.34 -2.52 10.57
C VAL A 282 9.04 -1.03 10.62
N SER A 283 9.38 -0.40 11.74
CA SER A 283 9.36 1.05 11.89
C SER A 283 10.46 1.73 11.07
N LEU A 284 10.28 3.02 10.78
CA LEU A 284 11.34 3.82 10.17
C LEU A 284 12.57 3.93 11.09
N ALA A 285 12.40 3.88 12.41
CA ALA A 285 13.50 3.88 13.37
C ALA A 285 14.38 2.63 13.19
N ALA A 286 13.78 1.44 13.06
CA ALA A 286 14.51 0.21 12.82
C ALA A 286 15.24 0.21 11.46
N ILE A 287 14.62 0.75 10.40
CA ILE A 287 15.28 0.90 9.09
C ILE A 287 16.48 1.83 9.19
N ARG A 288 16.34 2.96 9.87
CA ARG A 288 17.45 3.91 10.08
C ARG A 288 18.57 3.29 10.89
N ALA A 289 18.26 2.51 11.93
CA ALA A 289 19.25 1.77 12.71
C ALA A 289 19.99 0.73 11.88
N ALA A 290 19.30 0.03 10.98
CA ALA A 290 19.93 -0.90 10.04
C ALA A 290 20.89 -0.22 9.06
N ILE A 291 20.57 1.00 8.62
CA ILE A 291 21.40 1.77 7.66
C ILE A 291 22.56 2.49 8.39
N PHE A 292 22.31 3.01 9.58
CA PHE A 292 23.25 3.81 10.38
C PHE A 292 23.44 3.19 11.78
N PRO A 293 24.08 1.99 11.87
CA PRO A 293 24.34 1.36 13.17
C PRO A 293 25.31 2.22 13.98
N LEU A 294 25.19 2.17 15.31
CA LEU A 294 26.20 2.74 16.19
C LEU A 294 27.50 1.93 16.07
N LYS A 295 28.63 2.61 16.05
CA LYS A 295 29.94 1.92 16.03
C LYS A 295 30.32 1.50 17.44
N THR A 296 30.24 0.21 17.72
CA THR A 296 30.63 -0.41 18.98
C THR A 296 31.35 -1.74 18.73
N ASP A 297 31.95 -2.31 19.77
CA ASP A 297 32.52 -3.65 19.72
C ASP A 297 31.63 -4.69 20.41
N TYR A 298 30.38 -4.35 20.73
CA TYR A 298 29.45 -5.24 21.39
C TYR A 298 29.12 -6.47 20.54
N LEU A 299 29.09 -7.63 21.20
CA LEU A 299 28.73 -8.92 20.59
C LEU A 299 27.56 -9.60 21.29
N TYR A 300 27.26 -9.21 22.53
CA TYR A 300 26.25 -9.82 23.37
C TYR A 300 25.37 -8.76 24.02
N PHE A 301 24.12 -9.14 24.29
CA PHE A 301 23.21 -8.35 25.12
C PHE A 301 22.29 -9.28 25.92
N VAL A 302 21.84 -8.83 27.07
CA VAL A 302 20.83 -9.49 27.89
C VAL A 302 19.91 -8.43 28.48
N ARG A 303 18.63 -8.72 28.55
CA ARG A 303 17.64 -7.80 29.10
C ARG A 303 17.80 -7.68 30.60
N ASP A 304 17.93 -6.47 31.13
CA ASP A 304 17.87 -6.18 32.56
C ASP A 304 16.40 -6.22 33.02
N LYS A 305 16.10 -7.12 33.97
CA LYS A 305 14.74 -7.31 34.49
C LYS A 305 14.20 -6.10 35.26
N ASN A 306 15.09 -5.26 35.82
CA ASN A 306 14.70 -4.11 36.63
C ASN A 306 14.35 -2.90 35.74
N THR A 307 15.19 -2.62 34.75
CA THR A 307 15.10 -1.43 33.92
C THR A 307 14.34 -1.71 32.62
N GLY A 308 14.25 -2.99 32.19
CA GLY A 308 13.61 -3.39 30.94
C GLY A 308 14.45 -3.11 29.69
N VAL A 309 15.64 -2.47 29.83
CA VAL A 309 16.59 -2.21 28.73
C VAL A 309 17.69 -3.28 28.71
N HIS A 310 18.55 -3.28 27.68
CA HIS A 310 19.58 -4.27 27.53
C HIS A 310 20.93 -3.82 28.12
N ILE A 311 21.65 -4.80 28.72
CA ILE A 311 23.05 -4.67 29.08
C ILE A 311 23.85 -5.27 27.95
N PHE A 312 24.73 -4.49 27.32
CA PHE A 312 25.57 -4.87 26.19
C PHE A 312 26.99 -5.25 26.66
N SER A 313 27.59 -6.27 26.04
CA SER A 313 28.92 -6.78 26.39
C SER A 313 29.74 -7.11 25.15
N THR A 314 31.04 -6.94 25.22
CA THR A 314 32.00 -7.23 24.14
C THR A 314 32.50 -8.66 24.14
N ASN A 315 32.44 -9.35 25.29
CA ASN A 315 32.91 -10.71 25.47
C ASN A 315 31.90 -11.56 26.26
N ILE A 316 32.11 -12.88 26.21
CA ILE A 316 31.20 -13.85 26.81
C ILE A 316 31.25 -13.85 28.36
N ASP A 317 32.38 -13.52 28.96
CA ASP A 317 32.54 -13.54 30.41
C ASP A 317 31.72 -12.42 31.07
N ASP A 318 31.77 -11.22 30.52
CA ASP A 318 30.96 -10.09 30.97
C ASP A 318 29.47 -10.32 30.71
N HIS A 319 29.12 -10.96 29.60
CA HIS A 319 27.75 -11.38 29.32
C HIS A 319 27.23 -12.37 30.36
N ASN A 320 28.03 -13.39 30.70
CA ASN A 320 27.69 -14.37 31.74
C ASN A 320 27.55 -13.75 33.12
N LYS A 321 28.43 -12.78 33.49
CA LYS A 321 28.27 -11.98 34.71
C LYS A 321 26.94 -11.24 34.73
N ALA A 322 26.60 -10.56 33.64
CA ALA A 322 25.32 -9.85 33.52
C ALA A 322 24.10 -10.80 33.65
N ILE A 323 24.13 -11.99 33.04
CA ILE A 323 23.10 -13.02 33.21
C ILE A 323 22.98 -13.48 34.68
N ASN A 324 24.10 -13.75 35.34
CA ASN A 324 24.10 -14.23 36.72
C ASN A 324 23.55 -13.19 37.69
N LEU A 325 23.83 -11.91 37.48
CA LEU A 325 23.24 -10.81 38.26
C LEU A 325 21.69 -10.74 38.09
N GLN A 326 21.15 -11.27 37.02
CA GLN A 326 19.69 -11.34 36.77
C GLN A 326 19.05 -12.62 37.40
N LYS A 327 19.86 -13.66 37.71
CA LYS A 327 19.35 -14.91 38.32
C LYS A 327 19.30 -14.85 39.86
N GLY A 328 20.11 -14.01 40.47
CA GLY A 328 20.18 -13.83 41.91
C GLY A 328 19.16 -12.83 42.48
N LYS A 329 18.27 -12.39 41.65
CA LYS A 329 17.13 -11.51 41.96
C LYS A 329 15.85 -12.20 41.45
#